data_1f691a36d4cf765c6f7109223edd1efa
#
_entry.id   1f691a36d4cf765c6f7109223edd1efa
#
_cell.length_a   1.000
_cell.length_b   1.000
_cell.length_c   1.000
_cell.angle_alpha   90.00
_cell.angle_beta   90.00
_cell.angle_gamma   90.00
#
_symmetry.space_group_name_H-M   'P 1'
#
loop_
_entity.id
_entity.type
_entity.pdbx_description
1 polymer ?
#
loop_
_entity_poly.entity_id
_entity_poly.type
_entity_poly.pdbx_seq_one_letter_code
_entity_poly.pdbx_strand_id
1 'polypeptide(L)'
;SHKQHLDAEGMKVPDGPMGERRVLSCDSCHQADVTGTVMAKPKFEAVCADCHSLHFEPNAPDRMIPHADVAVAKQYIRDAYASIALHGGFKPRDGETAPKVVRRIPGTKTTGIQKQEALAWAEDKADTVIGGHFGKKLCGTCHEIVEDNKDPLNWTLSEMPKGELYLQKGHFNHAPHTSSSCAECHSADQSEDANDLLLPSVTVCKDCHGGDNGSLVPTTCTSCHEFHKENKTKAEVKQ
;
A
#
# COMPACT_ATOMS: atom_id res chain seq x y z
N SER A 1 6.56 2.73 -6.55
CA SER A 1 7.79 3.12 -7.26
C SER A 1 8.20 4.52 -6.88
N HIS A 2 9.39 4.69 -6.30
CA HIS A 2 9.94 6.02 -5.97
C HIS A 2 10.15 6.86 -7.23
N LYS A 3 10.67 6.25 -8.29
CA LYS A 3 10.92 6.91 -9.58
C LYS A 3 9.68 7.63 -10.14
N GLN A 4 8.50 7.06 -9.96
CA GLN A 4 7.26 7.70 -10.41
C GLN A 4 6.81 8.83 -9.46
N HIS A 5 6.98 8.65 -8.15
CA HIS A 5 6.50 9.61 -7.16
C HIS A 5 7.43 10.79 -6.92
N LEU A 6 8.73 10.63 -7.25
CA LEU A 6 9.74 11.69 -7.11
C LEU A 6 9.95 12.50 -8.39
N ASP A 7 8.96 12.51 -9.29
CA ASP A 7 8.98 13.34 -10.50
C ASP A 7 9.09 14.83 -10.13
N ALA A 8 10.08 15.51 -10.70
CA ALA A 8 10.33 16.92 -10.43
C ALA A 8 9.16 17.85 -10.86
N GLU A 9 8.36 17.42 -11.84
CA GLU A 9 7.15 18.13 -12.25
C GLU A 9 5.96 17.86 -11.32
N GLY A 10 6.12 16.94 -10.38
CA GLY A 10 5.10 16.51 -9.42
C GLY A 10 4.06 15.56 -10.01
N MET A 11 3.29 14.95 -9.14
CA MET A 11 2.20 14.03 -9.47
C MET A 11 0.89 14.78 -9.67
N LYS A 12 0.08 14.34 -10.64
CA LYS A 12 -1.29 14.88 -10.80
C LYS A 12 -2.13 14.52 -9.58
N VAL A 13 -2.87 15.48 -9.06
CA VAL A 13 -3.86 15.26 -8.00
C VAL A 13 -5.19 14.88 -8.65
N PRO A 14 -5.69 13.65 -8.46
CA PRO A 14 -6.86 13.15 -9.20
C PRO A 14 -8.13 13.98 -9.01
N ASP A 15 -8.40 14.40 -7.78
CA ASP A 15 -9.60 15.15 -7.41
C ASP A 15 -9.31 16.65 -7.14
N GLY A 16 -8.11 17.10 -7.47
CA GLY A 16 -7.71 18.50 -7.39
C GLY A 16 -8.21 19.34 -8.58
N PRO A 17 -8.03 20.66 -8.52
CA PRO A 17 -8.27 21.53 -9.66
C PRO A 17 -7.56 21.04 -10.91
N MET A 18 -8.18 21.23 -12.09
CA MET A 18 -7.62 20.76 -13.35
C MET A 18 -6.19 21.28 -13.57
N GLY A 19 -5.24 20.35 -13.70
CA GLY A 19 -3.82 20.67 -13.86
C GLY A 19 -3.04 20.82 -12.55
N GLU A 20 -3.66 20.64 -11.40
CA GLU A 20 -2.94 20.63 -10.13
C GLU A 20 -1.96 19.46 -10.08
N ARG A 21 -0.72 19.79 -9.71
CA ARG A 21 0.35 18.82 -9.48
C ARG A 21 0.95 19.05 -8.11
N ARG A 22 1.27 17.97 -7.42
CA ARG A 22 1.92 17.99 -6.11
C ARG A 22 3.31 17.39 -6.23
N VAL A 23 4.33 18.15 -5.92
CA VAL A 23 5.69 17.63 -5.78
C VAL A 23 5.79 16.96 -4.42
N LEU A 24 6.24 15.70 -4.42
CA LEU A 24 6.43 14.93 -3.21
C LEU A 24 7.91 14.93 -2.84
N SER A 25 8.18 14.99 -1.56
CA SER A 25 9.51 14.84 -0.96
C SER A 25 9.56 13.53 -0.14
N CYS A 26 10.74 13.13 0.27
CA CYS A 26 10.93 11.90 1.02
C CYS A 26 10.09 11.86 2.31
N ASP A 27 10.00 12.98 3.01
CA ASP A 27 9.23 13.17 4.25
C ASP A 27 7.71 13.22 4.03
N SER A 28 7.24 13.36 2.79
CA SER A 28 5.81 13.20 2.47
C SER A 28 5.31 11.79 2.80
N CYS A 29 6.18 10.79 2.77
CA CYS A 29 5.84 9.38 3.02
C CYS A 29 6.62 8.77 4.18
N HIS A 30 7.89 9.18 4.38
CA HIS A 30 8.79 8.60 5.36
C HIS A 30 8.99 9.54 6.54
N GLN A 31 8.63 9.08 7.72
CA GLN A 31 8.85 9.82 8.96
C GLN A 31 9.65 8.95 9.92
N ALA A 32 10.68 9.53 10.53
CA ALA A 32 11.43 8.83 11.56
C ALA A 32 10.55 8.59 12.80
N ASP A 33 10.77 7.48 13.46
CA ASP A 33 10.19 7.24 14.76
C ASP A 33 10.75 8.23 15.80
N VAL A 34 10.22 8.20 17.01
CA VAL A 34 10.63 9.11 18.10
C VAL A 34 12.10 8.98 18.48
N THR A 35 12.76 7.88 18.12
CA THR A 35 14.18 7.64 18.37
C THR A 35 15.07 8.07 17.21
N GLY A 36 14.51 8.29 16.03
CA GLY A 36 15.24 8.53 14.79
C GLY A 36 15.93 7.30 14.21
N THR A 37 15.75 6.14 14.81
CA THR A 37 16.44 4.91 14.41
C THR A 37 15.79 4.24 13.23
N VAL A 38 14.46 4.21 13.20
CA VAL A 38 13.68 3.50 12.18
C VAL A 38 12.71 4.48 11.51
N MET A 39 12.57 4.37 10.19
CA MET A 39 11.49 5.06 9.50
C MET A 39 10.17 4.33 9.74
N ALA A 40 9.14 5.07 10.17
CA ALA A 40 7.81 4.53 10.33
C ALA A 40 7.28 4.02 8.99
N LYS A 41 6.55 2.91 9.02
CA LYS A 41 5.92 2.39 7.80
C LYS A 41 4.86 3.38 7.31
N PRO A 42 4.88 3.77 6.03
CA PRO A 42 3.82 4.57 5.44
C PRO A 42 2.47 3.89 5.64
N LYS A 43 1.48 4.63 6.10
CA LYS A 43 0.10 4.17 6.22
C LYS A 43 -0.71 4.69 5.04
N PHE A 44 -1.45 3.80 4.37
CA PHE A 44 -2.23 4.15 3.18
C PHE A 44 -3.11 5.39 3.41
N GLU A 45 -3.87 5.39 4.51
CA GLU A 45 -4.82 6.46 4.85
C GLU A 45 -4.15 7.82 5.10
N ALA A 46 -2.89 7.80 5.54
CA ALA A 46 -2.18 9.02 5.90
C ALA A 46 -1.39 9.63 4.74
N VAL A 47 -0.90 8.79 3.81
CA VAL A 47 0.07 9.26 2.80
C VAL A 47 -0.32 8.93 1.36
N CYS A 48 -1.21 7.97 1.12
CA CYS A 48 -1.56 7.50 -0.22
C CYS A 48 -2.99 7.86 -0.64
N ALA A 49 -3.92 7.87 0.33
CA ALA A 49 -5.36 7.95 0.07
C ALA A 49 -5.81 9.25 -0.65
N ASP A 50 -5.08 10.33 -0.48
CA ASP A 50 -5.37 11.61 -1.15
C ASP A 50 -5.28 11.51 -2.69
N CYS A 51 -4.43 10.59 -3.19
CA CYS A 51 -4.21 10.42 -4.63
C CYS A 51 -4.68 9.05 -5.13
N HIS A 52 -4.67 8.03 -4.27
CA HIS A 52 -5.02 6.66 -4.62
C HIS A 52 -6.35 6.26 -4.00
N SER A 53 -7.40 6.27 -4.82
CA SER A 53 -8.73 5.85 -4.41
C SER A 53 -8.89 4.32 -4.47
N LEU A 54 -9.54 3.75 -3.47
CA LEU A 54 -9.92 2.35 -3.44
C LEU A 54 -11.39 2.12 -3.87
N HIS A 55 -11.92 2.99 -4.73
CA HIS A 55 -13.22 2.79 -5.34
C HIS A 55 -13.17 1.62 -6.34
N PHE A 56 -14.10 0.69 -6.21
CA PHE A 56 -14.15 -0.53 -7.03
C PHE A 56 -15.34 -0.60 -7.97
N GLU A 57 -16.37 0.21 -7.72
CA GLU A 57 -17.61 0.18 -8.48
C GLU A 57 -18.02 1.61 -8.90
N PRO A 58 -17.90 1.93 -10.20
CA PRO A 58 -18.22 3.26 -10.71
C PRO A 58 -19.68 3.70 -10.52
N ASN A 59 -20.61 2.73 -10.35
CA ASN A 59 -22.02 3.02 -10.11
C ASN A 59 -22.35 3.17 -8.59
N ALA A 60 -21.36 3.01 -7.72
CA ALA A 60 -21.46 3.25 -6.29
C ALA A 60 -20.22 4.01 -5.81
N PRO A 61 -20.06 5.29 -6.21
CA PRO A 61 -18.85 6.07 -5.95
C PRO A 61 -18.65 6.40 -4.46
N ASP A 62 -19.65 6.23 -3.64
CA ASP A 62 -19.61 6.37 -2.19
C ASP A 62 -19.02 5.13 -1.48
N ARG A 63 -18.75 4.05 -2.22
CA ARG A 63 -18.24 2.80 -1.65
C ARG A 63 -16.76 2.63 -1.96
N MET A 64 -15.94 2.79 -0.93
CA MET A 64 -14.51 2.51 -0.94
C MET A 64 -14.21 1.22 -0.19
N ILE A 65 -13.26 0.44 -0.72
CA ILE A 65 -12.74 -0.73 -0.02
C ILE A 65 -11.85 -0.26 1.13
N PRO A 66 -12.01 -0.81 2.35
CA PRO A 66 -11.06 -0.52 3.41
C PRO A 66 -9.68 -1.08 3.05
N HIS A 67 -8.62 -0.31 3.27
CA HIS A 67 -7.26 -0.81 3.17
C HIS A 67 -6.95 -1.69 4.39
N ALA A 68 -7.20 -2.97 4.23
CA ALA A 68 -7.13 -3.99 5.27
C ALA A 68 -6.64 -5.31 4.67
N ASP A 69 -6.65 -6.38 5.46
CA ASP A 69 -6.33 -7.71 4.96
C ASP A 69 -7.16 -8.09 3.73
N VAL A 70 -6.54 -8.82 2.81
CA VAL A 70 -7.17 -9.25 1.54
C VAL A 70 -8.51 -9.94 1.76
N ALA A 71 -8.63 -10.76 2.79
CA ALA A 71 -9.89 -11.44 3.13
C ALA A 71 -10.99 -10.44 3.49
N VAL A 72 -10.67 -9.42 4.27
CA VAL A 72 -11.60 -8.33 4.65
C VAL A 72 -12.02 -7.53 3.43
N ALA A 73 -11.07 -7.18 2.56
CA ALA A 73 -11.35 -6.47 1.32
C ALA A 73 -12.28 -7.26 0.38
N LYS A 74 -12.02 -8.55 0.18
CA LYS A 74 -12.88 -9.45 -0.62
C LYS A 74 -14.28 -9.57 -0.01
N GLN A 75 -14.38 -9.70 1.30
CA GLN A 75 -15.66 -9.79 1.98
C GLN A 75 -16.45 -8.48 1.84
N TYR A 76 -15.80 -7.33 1.98
CA TYR A 76 -16.44 -6.03 1.77
C TYR A 76 -17.05 -5.89 0.39
N ILE A 77 -16.36 -6.37 -0.67
CA ILE A 77 -16.88 -6.35 -2.04
C ILE A 77 -18.15 -7.21 -2.14
N ARG A 78 -18.13 -8.42 -1.57
CA ARG A 78 -19.30 -9.31 -1.56
C ARG A 78 -20.49 -8.67 -0.85
N ASP A 79 -20.27 -8.11 0.32
CA ASP A 79 -21.29 -7.45 1.11
C ASP A 79 -21.84 -6.20 0.41
N ALA A 80 -20.97 -5.45 -0.26
CA ALA A 80 -21.39 -4.29 -1.04
C ALA A 80 -22.32 -4.67 -2.19
N TYR A 81 -21.98 -5.68 -3.00
CA TYR A 81 -22.84 -6.14 -4.09
C TYR A 81 -24.12 -6.81 -3.59
N ALA A 82 -24.05 -7.58 -2.51
CA ALA A 82 -25.25 -8.14 -1.88
C ALA A 82 -26.20 -7.03 -1.40
N SER A 83 -25.66 -5.99 -0.76
CA SER A 83 -26.44 -4.82 -0.35
C SER A 83 -27.08 -4.11 -1.55
N ILE A 84 -26.32 -3.87 -2.63
CA ILE A 84 -26.81 -3.24 -3.86
C ILE A 84 -27.93 -4.08 -4.47
N ALA A 85 -27.75 -5.39 -4.59
CA ALA A 85 -28.72 -6.31 -5.15
C ALA A 85 -30.05 -6.31 -4.36
N LEU A 86 -29.95 -6.36 -3.03
CA LEU A 86 -31.13 -6.35 -2.15
C LEU A 86 -31.88 -5.01 -2.15
N HIS A 87 -31.21 -3.92 -2.54
CA HIS A 87 -31.82 -2.59 -2.69
C HIS A 87 -32.28 -2.26 -4.13
N GLY A 88 -32.25 -3.23 -5.04
CA GLY A 88 -32.76 -3.11 -6.39
C GLY A 88 -31.72 -2.88 -7.49
N GLY A 89 -30.45 -3.12 -7.18
CA GLY A 89 -29.38 -3.05 -8.17
C GLY A 89 -28.97 -1.64 -8.57
N PHE A 90 -28.16 -1.54 -9.63
CA PHE A 90 -27.79 -0.27 -10.26
C PHE A 90 -28.86 0.20 -11.24
N LYS A 91 -28.90 1.52 -11.46
CA LYS A 91 -29.54 2.05 -12.66
C LYS A 91 -28.69 1.63 -13.87
N PRO A 92 -29.27 0.98 -14.89
CA PRO A 92 -28.52 0.67 -16.10
C PRO A 92 -28.04 1.97 -16.75
N ARG A 93 -26.80 1.94 -17.26
CA ARG A 93 -26.29 3.00 -18.11
C ARG A 93 -26.94 2.88 -19.52
N ASP A 94 -26.95 4.00 -20.23
CA ASP A 94 -27.42 3.99 -21.61
C ASP A 94 -26.66 2.93 -22.44
N GLY A 95 -27.39 1.98 -23.01
CA GLY A 95 -26.87 0.86 -23.79
C GLY A 95 -26.57 -0.41 -23.00
N GLU A 96 -26.69 -0.43 -21.66
CA GLU A 96 -26.62 -1.64 -20.87
C GLU A 96 -27.97 -2.30 -20.68
N THR A 97 -28.04 -3.63 -20.82
CA THR A 97 -29.20 -4.40 -20.38
C THR A 97 -29.37 -4.26 -18.88
N ALA A 98 -30.53 -3.80 -18.45
CA ALA A 98 -30.84 -3.73 -17.01
C ALA A 98 -30.54 -5.09 -16.35
N PRO A 99 -29.82 -5.13 -15.27
CA PRO A 99 -29.61 -6.37 -14.51
C PRO A 99 -31.00 -6.90 -14.13
N LYS A 100 -31.21 -8.21 -14.20
CA LYS A 100 -32.46 -8.91 -13.82
C LYS A 100 -32.85 -8.73 -12.34
N VAL A 101 -32.25 -7.77 -11.67
CA VAL A 101 -32.52 -7.46 -10.25
C VAL A 101 -33.77 -6.62 -10.20
N VAL A 102 -34.84 -7.21 -9.70
CA VAL A 102 -36.15 -6.56 -9.61
C VAL A 102 -36.05 -5.36 -8.67
N ARG A 103 -36.24 -4.17 -9.24
CA ARG A 103 -36.30 -2.93 -8.47
C ARG A 103 -37.40 -3.04 -7.41
N ARG A 104 -37.01 -2.88 -6.16
CA ARG A 104 -37.92 -2.95 -5.03
C ARG A 104 -38.97 -1.83 -5.13
N ILE A 105 -40.22 -2.21 -5.35
CA ILE A 105 -41.33 -1.28 -5.30
C ILE A 105 -41.74 -1.15 -3.82
N PRO A 106 -41.74 0.05 -3.23
CA PRO A 106 -42.16 0.25 -1.85
C PRO A 106 -43.52 -0.39 -1.59
N GLY A 107 -43.66 -1.17 -0.53
CA GLY A 107 -44.90 -1.85 -0.16
C GLY A 107 -45.08 -3.26 -0.75
N THR A 108 -44.22 -3.71 -1.67
CA THR A 108 -44.28 -5.08 -2.21
C THR A 108 -43.32 -6.01 -1.45
N LYS A 109 -43.80 -7.23 -1.13
CA LYS A 109 -42.91 -8.28 -0.55
C LYS A 109 -42.12 -8.93 -1.66
N THR A 110 -40.80 -8.91 -1.54
CA THR A 110 -39.89 -9.65 -2.43
C THR A 110 -40.09 -11.15 -2.23
N THR A 111 -40.27 -11.92 -3.31
CA THR A 111 -40.37 -13.37 -3.22
C THR A 111 -39.00 -14.00 -2.90
N GLY A 112 -39.01 -15.27 -2.42
CA GLY A 112 -37.80 -16.03 -2.18
C GLY A 112 -36.95 -16.18 -3.44
N ILE A 113 -37.57 -16.43 -4.58
CA ILE A 113 -36.90 -16.59 -5.89
C ILE A 113 -36.20 -15.29 -6.27
N GLN A 114 -36.90 -14.15 -6.18
CA GLN A 114 -36.31 -12.84 -6.50
C GLN A 114 -35.08 -12.50 -5.62
N LYS A 115 -35.08 -12.92 -4.35
CA LYS A 115 -33.92 -12.75 -3.47
C LYS A 115 -32.75 -13.62 -3.89
N GLN A 116 -33.02 -14.86 -4.28
CA GLN A 116 -31.98 -15.80 -4.75
C GLN A 116 -31.34 -15.29 -6.05
N GLU A 117 -32.15 -14.83 -7.02
CA GLU A 117 -31.64 -14.25 -8.27
C GLU A 117 -30.78 -13.00 -8.00
N ALA A 118 -31.22 -12.14 -7.08
CA ALA A 118 -30.48 -10.95 -6.71
C ALA A 118 -29.12 -11.28 -6.05
N LEU A 119 -29.07 -12.27 -5.17
CA LEU A 119 -27.85 -12.70 -4.52
C LEU A 119 -26.90 -13.44 -5.50
N ALA A 120 -27.44 -14.26 -6.40
CA ALA A 120 -26.63 -14.89 -7.45
C ALA A 120 -25.98 -13.85 -8.38
N TRP A 121 -26.71 -12.80 -8.75
CA TRP A 121 -26.14 -11.68 -9.50
C TRP A 121 -25.05 -10.97 -8.70
N ALA A 122 -25.25 -10.74 -7.39
CA ALA A 122 -24.28 -10.09 -6.53
C ALA A 122 -22.98 -10.89 -6.40
N GLU A 123 -23.10 -12.21 -6.28
CA GLU A 123 -21.97 -13.13 -6.22
C GLU A 123 -21.17 -13.11 -7.53
N ASP A 124 -21.84 -13.22 -8.68
CA ASP A 124 -21.20 -13.14 -10.01
C ASP A 124 -20.44 -11.82 -10.21
N LYS A 125 -21.06 -10.69 -9.81
CA LYS A 125 -20.41 -9.38 -9.87
C LYS A 125 -19.21 -9.28 -8.93
N ALA A 126 -19.35 -9.73 -7.70
CA ALA A 126 -18.27 -9.73 -6.73
C ALA A 126 -17.08 -10.58 -7.21
N ASP A 127 -17.35 -11.78 -7.70
CA ASP A 127 -16.32 -12.69 -8.21
C ASP A 127 -15.63 -12.13 -9.47
N THR A 128 -16.38 -11.49 -10.36
CA THR A 128 -15.79 -10.77 -11.51
C THR A 128 -14.84 -9.67 -11.08
N VAL A 129 -15.19 -8.88 -10.06
CA VAL A 129 -14.34 -7.81 -9.54
C VAL A 129 -13.14 -8.36 -8.79
N ILE A 130 -13.36 -9.34 -7.92
CA ILE A 130 -12.29 -9.96 -7.13
C ILE A 130 -11.27 -10.67 -8.04
N GLY A 131 -11.73 -11.48 -8.99
CA GLY A 131 -10.84 -12.29 -9.86
C GLY A 131 -10.18 -11.49 -10.98
N GLY A 132 -10.80 -10.43 -11.48
CA GLY A 132 -10.32 -9.71 -12.65
C GLY A 132 -9.67 -8.36 -12.35
N HIS A 133 -10.46 -7.41 -11.97
CA HIS A 133 -10.04 -6.00 -11.91
C HIS A 133 -9.34 -5.64 -10.61
N PHE A 134 -9.80 -6.23 -9.53
CA PHE A 134 -9.40 -5.81 -8.19
C PHE A 134 -8.00 -6.27 -7.84
N GLY A 135 -7.69 -7.55 -8.00
CA GLY A 135 -6.39 -8.06 -7.63
C GLY A 135 -5.25 -7.44 -8.44
N LYS A 136 -5.39 -7.47 -9.77
CA LYS A 136 -4.28 -7.08 -10.66
C LYS A 136 -4.16 -5.57 -10.89
N LYS A 137 -5.25 -4.84 -10.96
CA LYS A 137 -5.21 -3.42 -11.33
C LYS A 137 -5.23 -2.47 -10.15
N LEU A 138 -5.91 -2.82 -9.06
CA LEU A 138 -6.00 -1.94 -7.90
C LEU A 138 -4.90 -2.27 -6.87
N CYS A 139 -4.95 -3.46 -6.28
CA CYS A 139 -3.94 -3.87 -5.29
C CYS A 139 -2.55 -4.05 -5.89
N GLY A 140 -2.48 -4.59 -7.11
CA GLY A 140 -1.23 -4.83 -7.85
C GLY A 140 -0.50 -3.56 -8.28
N THR A 141 -1.12 -2.37 -8.15
CA THR A 141 -0.40 -1.11 -8.37
C THR A 141 0.68 -0.86 -7.31
N CYS A 142 0.45 -1.36 -6.08
CA CYS A 142 1.33 -1.14 -4.94
C CYS A 142 1.89 -2.44 -4.35
N HIS A 143 1.21 -3.56 -4.55
CA HIS A 143 1.55 -4.85 -3.95
C HIS A 143 1.85 -5.90 -5.02
N GLU A 144 2.77 -6.80 -4.70
CA GLU A 144 2.98 -8.00 -5.50
C GLU A 144 1.86 -9.01 -5.23
N ILE A 145 1.16 -9.42 -6.30
CA ILE A 145 0.05 -10.37 -6.23
C ILE A 145 0.59 -11.79 -6.34
N VAL A 146 0.25 -12.63 -5.38
CA VAL A 146 0.49 -14.07 -5.43
C VAL A 146 -0.80 -14.75 -5.90
N GLU A 147 -0.79 -15.23 -7.14
CA GLU A 147 -1.96 -15.88 -7.76
C GLU A 147 -2.03 -17.36 -7.40
N ASP A 148 -3.25 -17.87 -7.23
CA ASP A 148 -3.52 -19.30 -7.23
C ASP A 148 -3.88 -19.73 -8.67
N ASN A 149 -3.07 -20.60 -9.26
CA ASN A 149 -3.29 -21.11 -10.62
C ASN A 149 -4.55 -21.99 -10.75
N LYS A 150 -5.16 -22.40 -9.65
CA LYS A 150 -6.34 -23.27 -9.62
C LYS A 150 -7.63 -22.48 -9.42
N ASP A 151 -7.55 -21.38 -8.69
CA ASP A 151 -8.70 -20.55 -8.37
C ASP A 151 -8.32 -19.05 -8.50
N PRO A 152 -8.81 -18.37 -9.55
CA PRO A 152 -8.52 -16.95 -9.76
C PRO A 152 -9.08 -16.03 -8.67
N LEU A 153 -9.95 -16.52 -7.79
CA LEU A 153 -10.45 -15.78 -6.64
C LEU A 153 -9.56 -15.94 -5.40
N ASN A 154 -8.70 -16.96 -5.38
CA ASN A 154 -7.83 -17.29 -4.25
C ASN A 154 -6.43 -16.71 -4.41
N TRP A 155 -6.33 -15.41 -4.69
CA TRP A 155 -5.05 -14.71 -4.68
C TRP A 155 -4.78 -14.06 -3.33
N THR A 156 -3.51 -13.83 -3.03
CA THR A 156 -3.02 -13.14 -1.84
C THR A 156 -1.99 -12.08 -2.23
N LEU A 157 -1.51 -11.33 -1.24
CA LEU A 157 -0.39 -10.40 -1.41
C LEU A 157 0.88 -11.05 -0.89
N SER A 158 2.01 -10.77 -1.52
CA SER A 158 3.31 -11.11 -0.95
C SER A 158 3.49 -10.35 0.38
N GLU A 159 4.14 -10.99 1.34
CA GLU A 159 4.44 -10.33 2.60
C GLU A 159 5.39 -9.16 2.36
N MET A 160 4.96 -7.95 2.72
CA MET A 160 5.86 -6.80 2.76
C MET A 160 6.98 -7.06 3.78
N PRO A 161 8.23 -6.69 3.47
CA PRO A 161 9.32 -6.84 4.41
C PRO A 161 8.92 -6.26 5.77
N LYS A 162 8.90 -7.11 6.78
CA LYS A 162 8.66 -6.66 8.16
C LYS A 162 9.83 -5.75 8.50
N GLY A 163 9.54 -4.56 8.99
CA GLY A 163 10.55 -3.56 9.38
C GLY A 163 11.41 -4.09 10.53
N GLU A 164 12.26 -5.04 10.21
CA GLU A 164 13.33 -5.52 11.08
C GLU A 164 14.48 -4.53 10.96
N LEU A 165 15.27 -4.41 12.00
CA LEU A 165 16.53 -3.67 11.94
C LEU A 165 17.41 -4.34 10.87
N TYR A 166 17.50 -3.71 9.71
CA TYR A 166 18.28 -4.24 8.57
C TYR A 166 19.77 -4.35 8.92
N LEU A 167 20.24 -3.52 9.83
CA LEU A 167 21.60 -3.60 10.39
C LEU A 167 21.56 -4.39 11.71
N GLN A 168 21.48 -5.71 11.63
CA GLN A 168 21.35 -6.58 12.81
C GLN A 168 22.51 -6.44 13.82
N LYS A 169 23.69 -6.06 13.35
CA LYS A 169 24.91 -5.88 14.17
C LYS A 169 25.48 -4.47 14.04
N GLY A 170 24.70 -3.53 13.60
CA GLY A 170 25.12 -2.17 13.40
C GLY A 170 24.19 -1.19 14.12
N HIS A 171 24.74 -0.04 14.46
CA HIS A 171 23.97 1.08 14.98
C HIS A 171 23.87 2.14 13.90
N PHE A 172 22.67 2.53 13.56
CA PHE A 172 22.45 3.73 12.77
C PHE A 172 21.27 4.50 13.34
N ASN A 173 21.42 5.81 13.35
CA ASN A 173 20.35 6.72 13.76
C ASN A 173 20.32 7.90 12.79
N HIS A 174 19.16 8.19 12.23
CA HIS A 174 18.97 9.31 11.30
C HIS A 174 19.06 10.68 11.99
N ALA A 175 18.73 10.76 13.29
CA ALA A 175 18.68 12.03 14.00
C ALA A 175 19.97 12.86 13.96
N PRO A 176 21.19 12.28 14.11
CA PRO A 176 22.42 13.04 13.95
C PRO A 176 22.76 13.38 12.47
N HIS A 177 22.07 12.82 11.49
CA HIS A 177 22.35 12.97 10.05
C HIS A 177 21.39 13.92 9.34
N THR A 178 20.62 14.70 10.08
CA THR A 178 19.60 15.61 9.52
C THR A 178 20.15 16.76 8.67
N SER A 179 21.47 17.00 8.71
CA SER A 179 22.15 17.98 7.84
C SER A 179 22.39 17.46 6.41
N SER A 180 22.34 16.13 6.23
CA SER A 180 22.47 15.48 4.91
C SER A 180 21.10 15.28 4.30
N SER A 181 20.99 15.41 2.96
CA SER A 181 19.77 15.07 2.26
C SER A 181 19.59 13.54 2.21
N CYS A 182 18.34 13.09 2.15
CA CYS A 182 18.05 11.66 2.07
C CYS A 182 18.72 11.01 0.85
N ALA A 183 18.74 11.74 -0.29
CA ALA A 183 19.31 11.26 -1.55
C ALA A 183 20.85 11.09 -1.54
N GLU A 184 21.55 11.72 -0.60
CA GLU A 184 22.99 11.50 -0.45
C GLU A 184 23.32 10.08 0.01
N CYS A 185 22.36 9.43 0.70
CA CYS A 185 22.52 8.09 1.22
C CYS A 185 21.64 7.06 0.50
N HIS A 186 20.47 7.45 0.02
CA HIS A 186 19.48 6.55 -0.57
C HIS A 186 19.23 6.89 -2.05
N SER A 187 19.58 5.98 -2.95
CA SER A 187 19.35 6.14 -4.41
C SER A 187 17.90 5.80 -4.77
N ALA A 188 16.94 6.56 -4.23
CA ALA A 188 15.52 6.27 -4.40
C ALA A 188 14.97 6.65 -5.79
N ASP A 189 15.57 7.62 -6.46
CA ASP A 189 15.17 8.13 -7.77
C ASP A 189 15.20 7.09 -8.90
N GLN A 190 15.99 6.02 -8.73
CA GLN A 190 16.11 4.90 -9.67
C GLN A 190 15.19 3.72 -9.34
N SER A 191 14.58 3.70 -8.16
CA SER A 191 13.78 2.56 -7.70
C SER A 191 12.41 2.51 -8.39
N GLU A 192 12.13 1.40 -9.04
CA GLU A 192 10.86 1.12 -9.72
C GLU A 192 9.96 0.19 -8.92
N ASP A 193 10.47 -0.49 -7.89
CA ASP A 193 9.72 -1.41 -7.04
C ASP A 193 9.54 -0.84 -5.62
N ALA A 194 8.36 -1.00 -5.07
CA ALA A 194 8.07 -0.63 -3.68
C ALA A 194 8.78 -1.51 -2.64
N ASN A 195 9.23 -2.70 -3.04
CA ASN A 195 9.97 -3.65 -2.20
C ASN A 195 11.49 -3.46 -2.25
N ASP A 196 11.99 -2.53 -3.06
CA ASP A 196 13.42 -2.25 -3.14
C ASP A 196 13.95 -1.79 -1.78
N LEU A 197 14.94 -2.52 -1.26
CA LEU A 197 15.62 -2.16 -0.03
C LEU A 197 16.81 -1.24 -0.34
N LEU A 198 16.59 0.06 -0.24
CA LEU A 198 17.53 1.10 -0.62
C LEU A 198 18.53 1.44 0.51
N LEU A 199 19.24 0.43 1.03
CA LEU A 199 20.29 0.64 2.03
C LEU A 199 21.52 1.25 1.36
N PRO A 200 22.11 2.31 1.96
CA PRO A 200 23.36 2.87 1.48
C PRO A 200 24.51 1.89 1.65
N SER A 201 25.46 1.95 0.72
CA SER A 201 26.70 1.18 0.84
C SER A 201 27.59 1.79 1.95
N VAL A 202 28.49 0.97 2.51
CA VAL A 202 29.44 1.44 3.51
C VAL A 202 30.38 2.54 2.97
N THR A 203 30.55 2.65 1.66
CA THR A 203 31.35 3.71 1.04
C THR A 203 30.76 5.09 1.29
N VAL A 204 29.44 5.22 1.21
CA VAL A 204 28.73 6.47 1.54
C VAL A 204 28.99 6.89 2.99
N CYS A 205 28.97 5.95 3.91
CA CYS A 205 29.27 6.25 5.32
C CYS A 205 30.74 6.73 5.51
N LYS A 206 31.68 6.16 4.75
CA LYS A 206 33.11 6.47 4.84
C LYS A 206 33.47 7.86 4.33
N ASP A 207 32.63 8.50 3.55
CA ASP A 207 32.87 9.89 3.09
C ASP A 207 32.95 10.85 4.28
N CYS A 208 32.23 10.57 5.36
CA CYS A 208 32.28 11.33 6.61
C CYS A 208 32.93 10.54 7.77
N HIS A 209 32.80 9.21 7.80
CA HIS A 209 33.26 8.33 8.87
C HIS A 209 34.51 7.51 8.47
N GLY A 210 35.49 8.11 7.83
CA GLY A 210 36.57 7.39 7.15
C GLY A 210 37.81 7.05 7.97
N GLY A 211 37.94 7.39 9.25
CA GLY A 211 39.12 7.11 10.02
C GLY A 211 40.33 8.00 9.63
N ASP A 212 41.52 7.49 9.49
CA ASP A 212 42.83 8.18 9.60
C ASP A 212 43.16 9.29 8.58
N ASN A 213 42.34 9.57 7.56
CA ASN A 213 42.69 10.49 6.47
C ASN A 213 41.78 11.72 6.36
N GLY A 214 41.52 12.39 7.49
CA GLY A 214 40.83 13.69 7.44
C GLY A 214 39.30 13.61 7.33
N SER A 215 38.71 12.48 7.70
CA SER A 215 37.28 12.34 7.85
C SER A 215 36.73 13.32 8.90
N LEU A 216 35.55 13.84 8.64
CA LEU A 216 34.88 14.81 9.50
C LEU A 216 34.55 14.23 10.89
N VAL A 217 34.34 12.90 10.96
CA VAL A 217 33.96 12.20 12.19
C VAL A 217 34.93 11.07 12.48
N PRO A 218 35.67 11.13 13.61
CA PRO A 218 36.52 10.03 14.08
C PRO A 218 35.67 8.78 14.33
N THR A 219 36.09 7.64 13.77
CA THR A 219 35.29 6.42 13.80
C THR A 219 36.13 5.21 14.14
N THR A 220 35.59 4.36 15.01
CA THR A 220 36.13 3.04 15.33
C THR A 220 35.19 1.96 14.84
N CYS A 221 35.63 0.71 14.80
CA CYS A 221 34.77 -0.41 14.43
C CYS A 221 33.48 -0.45 15.27
N THR A 222 33.57 -0.12 16.54
CA THR A 222 32.43 -0.13 17.48
C THR A 222 31.51 1.07 17.35
N SER A 223 31.86 2.08 16.55
CA SER A 223 30.94 3.18 16.23
C SER A 223 29.80 2.73 15.34
N CYS A 224 30.00 1.67 14.55
CA CYS A 224 28.99 1.12 13.62
C CYS A 224 28.61 -0.31 13.96
N HIS A 225 29.47 -1.09 14.64
CA HIS A 225 29.27 -2.51 14.90
C HIS A 225 29.20 -2.85 16.38
N GLU A 226 28.19 -3.61 16.78
CA GLU A 226 28.15 -4.24 18.10
C GLU A 226 29.09 -5.46 18.14
N PHE A 227 30.00 -5.50 19.09
CA PHE A 227 31.00 -6.55 19.20
C PHE A 227 30.44 -7.86 19.77
N HIS A 228 29.47 -7.77 20.68
CA HIS A 228 28.76 -8.90 21.28
C HIS A 228 27.27 -8.60 21.38
N LYS A 229 26.53 -8.96 20.35
CA LYS A 229 25.07 -8.97 20.46
C LYS A 229 24.62 -10.35 20.91
N GLU A 230 24.06 -10.44 22.11
CA GLU A 230 23.32 -11.64 22.50
C GLU A 230 22.21 -11.87 21.47
N ASN A 231 22.16 -13.08 20.90
CA ASN A 231 21.05 -13.47 20.03
C ASN A 231 19.78 -13.40 20.88
N LYS A 232 19.03 -12.31 20.79
CA LYS A 232 17.67 -12.29 21.30
C LYS A 232 16.89 -13.38 20.57
N THR A 233 16.64 -14.46 21.26
CA THR A 233 15.81 -15.54 20.76
C THR A 233 14.43 -14.99 20.43
N LYS A 234 13.78 -15.49 19.38
CA LYS A 234 12.46 -15.11 18.84
C LYS A 234 11.30 -15.04 19.87
N ALA A 235 11.57 -15.27 21.15
CA ALA A 235 10.61 -15.28 22.23
C ALA A 235 10.31 -13.90 22.85
N GLU A 236 11.14 -12.88 22.64
CA GLU A 236 10.99 -11.56 23.31
C GLU A 236 10.36 -10.46 22.44
N VAL A 237 9.90 -10.77 21.24
CA VAL A 237 9.22 -9.81 20.33
C VAL A 237 7.68 -9.93 20.40
N LYS A 238 7.15 -10.53 21.48
CA LYS A 238 5.71 -10.54 21.75
C LYS A 238 5.42 -9.67 23.00
N GLN A 239 5.47 -8.37 22.84
CA GLN A 239 4.74 -7.42 23.69
C GLN A 239 4.31 -6.22 22.84
#